data_2e7c1700d6fd893381fdb77c02eac832
#
_entry.id   2e7c1700d6fd893381fdb77c02eac832
#
_cell.length_a   1.000
_cell.length_b   1.000
_cell.length_c   1.000
_cell.angle_alpha   90.00
_cell.angle_beta   90.00
_cell.angle_gamma   90.00
#
_symmetry.space_group_name_H-M   'P 1'
#
loop_
_entity.id
_entity.type
_entity.pdbx_description
1 polymer ?
#
loop_
_entity_poly.entity_id
_entity_poly.type
_entity_poly.pdbx_seq_one_letter_code
_entity_poly.pdbx_strand_id
1 'polypeptide(L)'
;MATFTVFRDDFRTILGMNFERPELIETNAHEGPVYVASEHALYFTTVPEPGPKNIAIMRLQLAGDTFPFTAEKLETVRQPSNMANGMVLDRDGRLVICEQGTMATCAQISRMDLKTGEIETVVDQWRGLRFNSPNDVVVKSDRTVWFTDPNYGEIQGFKPAPEVGAFVYRHDPVKGETSVVADSFNKPNGLAFSPDESVLYITDTGANQAPGTYFVGLPHHVRAFDIADGRHLRNDRLFAVVSPGVPDGIKLDGHGHVYTSSGTGVQVFTPDGDLLGEITAPGVANFTFGGPHNDVLFILGDTRIWQAKLQVTGVLTS
;
A
#
# COMPACT_ATOMS: atom_id res chain seq x y z
N MET A 1 -1.44 -15.18 -22.02
CA MET A 1 -0.54 -15.63 -20.94
C MET A 1 -1.43 -16.14 -19.81
N ALA A 2 -0.93 -17.07 -18.98
CA ALA A 2 -1.69 -17.50 -17.80
C ALA A 2 -1.92 -16.32 -16.86
N THR A 3 -3.10 -16.24 -16.27
CA THR A 3 -3.47 -15.16 -15.34
C THR A 3 -3.06 -15.44 -13.90
N PHE A 4 -2.56 -16.64 -13.62
CA PHE A 4 -2.06 -17.06 -12.31
C PHE A 4 -1.13 -18.26 -12.41
N THR A 5 -0.34 -18.47 -11.35
CA THR A 5 0.51 -19.65 -11.12
C THR A 5 0.16 -20.28 -9.79
N VAL A 6 0.02 -21.60 -9.74
CA VAL A 6 -0.28 -22.37 -8.52
C VAL A 6 0.99 -23.07 -8.06
N PHE A 7 1.38 -22.87 -6.81
CA PHE A 7 2.47 -23.59 -6.15
C PHE A 7 1.94 -24.63 -5.15
N ARG A 8 0.78 -24.35 -4.53
CA ARG A 8 0.04 -25.26 -3.64
C ARG A 8 -1.43 -25.31 -4.02
N ASP A 9 -2.07 -26.44 -3.93
CA ASP A 9 -3.46 -26.64 -4.37
C ASP A 9 -4.45 -25.77 -3.60
N ASP A 10 -4.18 -25.42 -2.35
CA ASP A 10 -4.99 -24.51 -1.53
C ASP A 10 -5.18 -23.14 -2.17
N PHE A 11 -4.25 -22.71 -3.04
CA PHE A 11 -4.42 -21.46 -3.79
C PHE A 11 -5.66 -21.48 -4.70
N ARG A 12 -6.05 -22.64 -5.20
CA ARG A 12 -7.26 -22.80 -6.03
C ARG A 12 -8.54 -22.50 -5.25
N THR A 13 -8.54 -22.71 -3.93
CA THR A 13 -9.70 -22.37 -3.09
C THR A 13 -9.87 -20.87 -2.94
N ILE A 14 -8.77 -20.12 -2.97
CA ILE A 14 -8.76 -18.64 -2.97
C ILE A 14 -9.24 -18.09 -4.31
N LEU A 15 -8.78 -18.67 -5.42
CA LEU A 15 -9.13 -18.21 -6.77
C LEU A 15 -10.54 -18.61 -7.21
N GLY A 16 -11.00 -19.82 -6.82
CA GLY A 16 -12.21 -20.43 -7.35
C GLY A 16 -12.01 -21.08 -8.73
N MET A 17 -13.01 -21.85 -9.17
CA MET A 17 -12.93 -22.64 -10.41
C MET A 17 -12.90 -21.79 -11.69
N ASN A 18 -13.54 -20.63 -11.68
CA ASN A 18 -13.69 -19.75 -12.84
C ASN A 18 -12.96 -18.42 -12.61
N PHE A 19 -11.72 -18.50 -12.13
CA PHE A 19 -10.94 -17.31 -11.86
C PHE A 19 -10.66 -16.51 -13.14
N GLU A 20 -10.96 -15.23 -13.09
CA GLU A 20 -10.68 -14.25 -14.14
C GLU A 20 -10.02 -13.01 -13.55
N ARG A 21 -9.13 -12.41 -14.33
CA ARG A 21 -8.47 -11.13 -14.02
C ARG A 21 -8.59 -10.21 -15.23
N PRO A 22 -9.76 -9.66 -15.51
CA PRO A 22 -9.93 -8.69 -16.60
C PRO A 22 -9.24 -7.36 -16.27
N GLU A 23 -8.82 -6.68 -17.31
CA GLU A 23 -8.42 -5.29 -17.24
C GLU A 23 -9.67 -4.43 -17.00
N LEU A 24 -9.56 -3.48 -16.06
CA LEU A 24 -10.61 -2.52 -15.75
C LEU A 24 -10.47 -1.26 -16.61
N ILE A 25 -9.25 -0.72 -16.68
CA ILE A 25 -8.96 0.50 -17.45
C ILE A 25 -7.44 0.64 -17.69
N GLU A 26 -7.05 1.19 -18.85
CA GLU A 26 -5.71 1.75 -19.07
C GLU A 26 -5.65 3.17 -18.52
N THR A 27 -4.77 3.40 -17.55
CA THR A 27 -4.55 4.71 -16.94
C THR A 27 -3.25 4.71 -16.13
N ASN A 28 -2.72 5.91 -15.84
CA ASN A 28 -1.62 6.08 -14.92
C ASN A 28 -2.10 5.79 -13.50
N ALA A 29 -1.75 4.61 -12.94
CA ALA A 29 -2.19 4.14 -11.63
C ALA A 29 -1.05 3.36 -10.96
N HIS A 30 -0.53 3.88 -9.86
CA HIS A 30 0.69 3.35 -9.23
C HIS A 30 0.45 2.90 -7.79
N GLU A 31 0.10 3.83 -6.89
CA GLU A 31 0.13 3.62 -5.46
C GLU A 31 -1.17 4.00 -4.75
N GLY A 32 -1.24 3.67 -3.45
CA GLY A 32 -2.28 4.08 -2.54
C GLY A 32 -3.71 3.70 -2.94
N PRO A 33 -3.98 2.50 -3.49
CA PRO A 33 -5.33 2.15 -3.88
C PRO A 33 -6.25 2.00 -2.66
N VAL A 34 -7.39 2.68 -2.71
CA VAL A 34 -8.44 2.65 -1.69
C VAL A 34 -9.80 2.52 -2.35
N TYR A 35 -10.55 1.48 -2.03
CA TYR A 35 -11.92 1.35 -2.46
C TYR A 35 -12.87 1.99 -1.43
N VAL A 36 -13.67 2.95 -1.88
CA VAL A 36 -14.67 3.65 -1.06
C VAL A 36 -16.03 3.05 -1.38
N ALA A 37 -16.51 2.16 -0.51
CA ALA A 37 -17.72 1.40 -0.73
C ALA A 37 -18.98 2.28 -0.86
N SER A 38 -19.08 3.36 -0.06
CA SER A 38 -20.21 4.29 -0.09
C SER A 38 -20.34 5.06 -1.41
N GLU A 39 -19.26 5.13 -2.19
CA GLU A 39 -19.21 5.80 -3.47
C GLU A 39 -19.12 4.83 -4.65
N HIS A 40 -18.90 3.54 -4.39
CA HIS A 40 -18.53 2.56 -5.40
C HIS A 40 -17.39 3.05 -6.29
N ALA A 41 -16.34 3.58 -5.68
CA ALA A 41 -15.23 4.21 -6.37
C ALA A 41 -13.87 3.74 -5.83
N LEU A 42 -12.87 3.73 -6.73
CA LEU A 42 -11.47 3.45 -6.42
C LEU A 42 -10.69 4.75 -6.45
N TYR A 43 -10.00 5.07 -5.35
CA TYR A 43 -9.03 6.16 -5.27
C TYR A 43 -7.62 5.59 -5.39
N PHE A 44 -6.71 6.32 -6.01
CA PHE A 44 -5.31 5.92 -6.19
C PHE A 44 -4.42 7.10 -6.54
N THR A 45 -3.09 6.92 -6.43
CA THR A 45 -2.10 7.90 -6.86
C THR A 45 -1.41 7.48 -8.15
N THR A 46 -0.96 8.45 -8.93
CA THR A 46 -0.31 8.23 -10.22
C THR A 46 1.20 8.04 -10.09
N VAL A 47 1.85 7.49 -11.12
CA VAL A 47 3.29 7.64 -11.33
C VAL A 47 3.61 9.12 -11.53
N PRO A 48 4.74 9.64 -11.03
CA PRO A 48 5.15 11.02 -11.30
C PRO A 48 5.27 11.31 -12.79
N GLU A 49 4.63 12.38 -13.26
CA GLU A 49 4.77 12.83 -14.65
C GLU A 49 6.16 13.42 -14.91
N PRO A 50 6.65 13.37 -16.18
CA PRO A 50 7.90 14.05 -16.57
C PRO A 50 7.79 15.57 -16.37
N GLY A 51 8.85 16.19 -15.86
CA GLY A 51 8.88 17.62 -15.57
C GLY A 51 8.98 17.89 -14.09
N PRO A 52 8.43 18.99 -13.53
CA PRO A 52 8.34 19.14 -12.10
C PRO A 52 7.50 17.97 -11.58
N LYS A 53 8.17 17.04 -10.88
CA LYS A 53 7.56 15.79 -10.42
C LYS A 53 6.28 16.09 -9.68
N ASN A 54 5.19 15.60 -10.21
CA ASN A 54 3.86 15.83 -9.69
C ASN A 54 3.07 14.53 -9.75
N ILE A 55 2.45 14.20 -8.64
CA ILE A 55 1.56 13.07 -8.50
C ILE A 55 0.15 13.59 -8.32
N ALA A 56 -0.83 12.97 -9.00
CA ALA A 56 -2.23 13.23 -8.79
C ALA A 56 -2.86 12.16 -7.89
N ILE A 57 -3.85 12.55 -7.10
CA ILE A 57 -4.82 11.64 -6.53
C ILE A 57 -5.98 11.56 -7.50
N MET A 58 -6.28 10.36 -7.95
CA MET A 58 -7.34 10.06 -8.91
C MET A 58 -8.51 9.36 -8.23
N ARG A 59 -9.69 9.51 -8.78
CA ARG A 59 -10.92 8.80 -8.41
C ARG A 59 -11.51 8.15 -9.65
N LEU A 60 -11.68 6.84 -9.62
CA LEU A 60 -12.36 6.08 -10.65
C LEU A 60 -13.72 5.63 -10.15
N GLN A 61 -14.78 6.21 -10.70
CA GLN A 61 -16.14 5.74 -10.48
C GLN A 61 -16.33 4.42 -11.21
N LEU A 62 -16.87 3.45 -10.50
CA LEU A 62 -17.22 2.13 -11.07
C LEU A 62 -18.72 2.06 -11.35
N ALA A 63 -19.07 1.32 -12.38
CA ALA A 63 -20.44 0.98 -12.72
C ALA A 63 -20.66 -0.54 -12.69
N GLY A 64 -21.90 -0.93 -12.41
CA GLY A 64 -22.30 -2.33 -12.25
C GLY A 64 -22.30 -2.79 -10.80
N ASP A 65 -23.27 -3.63 -10.45
CA ASP A 65 -23.41 -4.15 -9.08
C ASP A 65 -22.72 -5.51 -8.89
N THR A 66 -22.22 -6.09 -9.99
CA THR A 66 -21.58 -7.41 -10.01
C THR A 66 -20.28 -7.38 -10.81
N PHE A 67 -19.33 -8.22 -10.39
CA PHE A 67 -18.08 -8.45 -11.10
C PHE A 67 -18.33 -9.10 -12.48
N PRO A 68 -17.58 -8.70 -13.54
CA PRO A 68 -16.61 -7.61 -13.58
C PRO A 68 -17.28 -6.23 -13.65
N PHE A 69 -16.70 -5.27 -12.91
CA PHE A 69 -17.13 -3.86 -12.98
C PHE A 69 -16.63 -3.20 -14.24
N THR A 70 -17.25 -2.08 -14.61
CA THR A 70 -16.78 -1.21 -15.70
C THR A 70 -16.37 0.16 -15.17
N ALA A 71 -15.35 0.74 -15.79
CA ALA A 71 -14.92 2.11 -15.50
C ALA A 71 -15.96 3.08 -16.09
N GLU A 72 -16.55 3.94 -15.25
CA GLU A 72 -17.55 4.90 -15.68
C GLU A 72 -16.95 6.30 -15.86
N LYS A 73 -16.23 6.80 -14.86
CA LYS A 73 -15.64 8.14 -14.85
C LYS A 73 -14.33 8.17 -14.10
N LEU A 74 -13.30 8.74 -14.72
CA LEU A 74 -12.01 8.99 -14.10
C LEU A 74 -11.86 10.49 -13.86
N GLU A 75 -11.54 10.87 -12.62
CA GLU A 75 -11.44 12.26 -12.18
C GLU A 75 -10.15 12.51 -11.40
N THR A 76 -9.58 13.70 -11.59
CA THR A 76 -8.50 14.17 -10.70
C THR A 76 -9.12 14.80 -9.47
N VAL A 77 -8.82 14.23 -8.30
CA VAL A 77 -9.27 14.73 -7.00
C VAL A 77 -8.36 15.84 -6.48
N ARG A 78 -7.04 15.61 -6.60
CA ARG A 78 -6.04 16.57 -6.12
C ARG A 78 -4.79 16.53 -6.99
N GLN A 79 -4.37 17.69 -7.47
CA GLN A 79 -3.12 17.90 -8.22
C GLN A 79 -2.70 19.38 -8.13
N PRO A 80 -1.49 19.71 -7.64
CA PRO A 80 -0.48 18.82 -7.07
C PRO A 80 -0.93 18.21 -5.74
N SER A 81 -0.48 16.98 -5.46
CA SER A 81 -0.85 16.24 -4.24
C SER A 81 0.26 16.23 -3.18
N ASN A 82 1.27 17.10 -3.29
CA ASN A 82 2.48 17.09 -2.47
C ASN A 82 3.23 15.75 -2.55
N MET A 83 3.26 15.14 -3.74
CA MET A 83 3.85 13.83 -3.98
C MET A 83 3.17 12.72 -3.15
N ALA A 84 1.82 12.69 -3.15
CA ALA A 84 1.06 11.66 -2.47
C ALA A 84 1.46 10.26 -2.96
N ASN A 85 1.50 9.29 -2.05
CA ASN A 85 1.85 7.90 -2.32
C ASN A 85 0.81 6.97 -1.70
N GLY A 86 1.12 6.20 -0.66
CA GLY A 86 0.18 5.31 0.01
C GLY A 86 -0.98 6.05 0.67
N MET A 87 -2.15 5.43 0.65
CA MET A 87 -3.38 5.97 1.23
C MET A 87 -4.20 4.86 1.89
N VAL A 88 -5.01 5.24 2.88
CA VAL A 88 -5.98 4.35 3.53
C VAL A 88 -7.18 5.16 4.02
N LEU A 89 -8.36 4.54 4.17
CA LEU A 89 -9.46 5.17 4.89
C LEU A 89 -9.24 5.08 6.41
N ASP A 90 -9.52 6.17 7.11
CA ASP A 90 -9.68 6.10 8.56
C ASP A 90 -11.09 5.61 8.93
N ARG A 91 -11.32 5.42 10.23
CA ARG A 91 -12.61 4.93 10.73
C ARG A 91 -13.78 5.92 10.59
N ASP A 92 -13.50 7.15 10.22
CA ASP A 92 -14.50 8.18 9.95
C ASP A 92 -14.76 8.33 8.44
N GLY A 93 -14.12 7.48 7.61
CA GLY A 93 -14.23 7.47 6.15
C GLY A 93 -13.46 8.60 5.47
N ARG A 94 -12.46 9.16 6.15
CA ARG A 94 -11.55 10.17 5.57
C ARG A 94 -10.32 9.48 5.00
N LEU A 95 -9.75 10.04 3.96
CA LEU A 95 -8.56 9.51 3.31
C LEU A 95 -7.30 9.98 4.04
N VAL A 96 -6.57 9.08 4.68
CA VAL A 96 -5.24 9.33 5.26
C VAL A 96 -4.20 9.09 4.18
N ILE A 97 -3.29 10.06 3.99
CA ILE A 97 -2.41 10.15 2.83
C ILE A 97 -0.97 10.32 3.28
N CYS A 98 -0.07 9.51 2.76
CA CYS A 98 1.37 9.74 2.80
C CYS A 98 1.74 10.79 1.74
N GLU A 99 2.18 11.96 2.17
CA GLU A 99 2.70 13.01 1.29
C GLU A 99 4.21 13.07 1.42
N GLN A 100 4.91 12.68 0.36
CA GLN A 100 6.38 12.59 0.37
C GLN A 100 7.08 13.97 0.44
N GLY A 101 6.34 15.04 0.10
CA GLY A 101 6.89 16.39 0.04
C GLY A 101 7.76 16.63 -1.21
N THR A 102 8.37 17.80 -1.27
CA THR A 102 9.25 18.25 -2.35
C THR A 102 10.47 19.01 -1.79
N MET A 103 11.32 19.56 -2.65
CA MET A 103 12.35 20.51 -2.21
C MET A 103 11.78 21.75 -1.51
N ALA A 104 10.51 22.12 -1.81
CA ALA A 104 9.88 23.34 -1.31
C ALA A 104 8.83 23.08 -0.21
N THR A 105 8.36 21.84 -0.07
CA THR A 105 7.27 21.49 0.84
C THR A 105 7.67 20.34 1.76
N CYS A 106 7.20 20.38 3.01
CA CYS A 106 7.46 19.30 3.96
C CYS A 106 6.73 18.00 3.56
N ALA A 107 7.36 16.88 3.90
CA ALA A 107 6.68 15.59 3.94
C ALA A 107 5.75 15.54 5.15
N GLN A 108 4.63 14.83 5.03
CA GLN A 108 3.64 14.72 6.12
C GLN A 108 2.72 13.52 5.93
N ILE A 109 2.03 13.16 6.98
CA ILE A 109 0.78 12.43 6.90
C ILE A 109 -0.33 13.45 6.97
N SER A 110 -1.20 13.47 5.97
CA SER A 110 -2.38 14.33 5.93
C SER A 110 -3.67 13.50 5.96
N ARG A 111 -4.78 14.17 6.16
CA ARG A 111 -6.11 13.56 6.14
C ARG A 111 -7.05 14.45 5.33
N MET A 112 -7.76 13.85 4.38
CA MET A 112 -8.70 14.53 3.51
C MET A 112 -10.12 14.04 3.76
N ASP A 113 -11.03 14.95 3.99
CA ASP A 113 -12.46 14.68 4.00
C ASP A 113 -12.94 14.52 2.55
N LEU A 114 -13.51 13.36 2.21
CA LEU A 114 -13.90 13.04 0.84
C LEU A 114 -15.13 13.84 0.36
N LYS A 115 -15.92 14.38 1.27
CA LYS A 115 -17.14 15.15 0.94
C LYS A 115 -16.84 16.63 0.71
N THR A 116 -15.98 17.20 1.55
CA THR A 116 -15.65 18.64 1.49
C THR A 116 -14.37 18.92 0.71
N GLY A 117 -13.47 17.93 0.58
CA GLY A 117 -12.13 18.09 0.04
C GLY A 117 -11.16 18.81 0.99
N GLU A 118 -11.58 19.11 2.22
CA GLU A 118 -10.71 19.74 3.21
C GLU A 118 -9.60 18.81 3.64
N ILE A 119 -8.40 19.37 3.80
CA ILE A 119 -7.18 18.62 4.15
C ILE A 119 -6.62 19.18 5.44
N GLU A 120 -6.34 18.30 6.39
CA GLU A 120 -5.64 18.61 7.63
C GLU A 120 -4.32 17.85 7.73
N THR A 121 -3.30 18.47 8.31
CA THR A 121 -2.04 17.78 8.65
C THR A 121 -2.28 16.94 9.91
N VAL A 122 -1.95 15.65 9.84
CA VAL A 122 -1.96 14.74 10.99
C VAL A 122 -0.62 14.81 11.73
N VAL A 123 0.48 14.71 10.99
CA VAL A 123 1.85 14.84 11.52
C VAL A 123 2.82 15.15 10.37
N ASP A 124 3.77 16.06 10.60
CA ASP A 124 4.76 16.52 9.60
C ASP A 124 6.23 16.43 10.06
N GLN A 125 6.46 15.99 11.29
CA GLN A 125 7.80 15.90 11.86
C GLN A 125 7.88 14.90 13.03
N TRP A 126 9.09 14.45 13.31
CA TRP A 126 9.40 13.69 14.50
C TRP A 126 10.54 14.36 15.28
N ARG A 127 10.26 14.81 16.51
CA ARG A 127 11.22 15.51 17.40
C ARG A 127 11.91 16.72 16.75
N GLY A 128 11.18 17.47 15.91
CA GLY A 128 11.71 18.63 15.19
C GLY A 128 12.47 18.29 13.91
N LEU A 129 12.63 17.03 13.55
CA LEU A 129 13.24 16.56 12.32
C LEU A 129 12.17 16.22 11.27
N ARG A 130 12.45 16.56 10.02
CA ARG A 130 11.52 16.32 8.90
C ARG A 130 11.51 14.85 8.50
N PHE A 131 10.34 14.35 8.13
CA PHE A 131 10.22 13.04 7.49
C PHE A 131 10.93 13.01 6.13
N ASN A 132 11.40 11.80 5.75
CA ASN A 132 12.06 11.57 4.47
C ASN A 132 11.04 11.63 3.33
N SER A 133 10.28 10.56 3.16
CA SER A 133 9.28 10.38 2.08
C SER A 133 8.26 9.35 2.54
N PRO A 134 7.33 9.70 3.45
CA PRO A 134 6.29 8.78 3.90
C PRO A 134 5.68 8.03 2.72
N ASN A 135 5.70 6.69 2.80
CA ASN A 135 5.42 5.85 1.64
C ASN A 135 4.07 5.15 1.76
N ASP A 136 3.86 4.28 2.74
CA ASP A 136 2.57 3.62 2.94
C ASP A 136 2.07 3.80 4.38
N VAL A 137 0.75 3.64 4.59
CA VAL A 137 0.07 3.98 5.84
C VAL A 137 -1.06 3.02 6.14
N VAL A 138 -1.21 2.67 7.42
CA VAL A 138 -2.37 1.95 7.96
C VAL A 138 -2.89 2.64 9.21
N VAL A 139 -4.21 2.54 9.43
CA VAL A 139 -4.87 3.06 10.64
C VAL A 139 -5.35 1.88 11.47
N LYS A 140 -4.85 1.79 12.70
CA LYS A 140 -5.21 0.74 13.65
C LYS A 140 -6.61 0.97 14.25
N SER A 141 -7.22 -0.07 14.82
CA SER A 141 -8.55 0.00 15.46
C SER A 141 -8.62 1.05 16.59
N ASP A 142 -7.50 1.34 17.24
CA ASP A 142 -7.37 2.40 18.26
C ASP A 142 -7.16 3.80 17.68
N ARG A 143 -7.30 3.97 16.34
CA ARG A 143 -7.13 5.21 15.57
C ARG A 143 -5.69 5.70 15.47
N THR A 144 -4.71 4.94 15.92
CA THR A 144 -3.31 5.30 15.71
C THR A 144 -2.91 5.07 14.26
N VAL A 145 -2.07 5.96 13.74
CA VAL A 145 -1.60 5.97 12.36
C VAL A 145 -0.19 5.39 12.31
N TRP A 146 0.01 4.36 11.52
CA TRP A 146 1.31 3.70 11.35
C TRP A 146 1.76 3.87 9.91
N PHE A 147 3.01 4.30 9.70
CA PHE A 147 3.51 4.59 8.36
C PHE A 147 5.00 4.32 8.22
N THR A 148 5.41 4.06 6.99
CA THR A 148 6.79 3.85 6.59
C THR A 148 7.39 5.13 6.02
N ASP A 149 8.69 5.37 6.24
CA ASP A 149 9.37 6.60 5.82
C ASP A 149 10.75 6.31 5.20
N PRO A 150 10.80 5.67 4.02
CA PRO A 150 12.04 5.44 3.28
C PRO A 150 12.56 6.72 2.63
N ASN A 151 13.79 6.67 2.07
CA ASN A 151 14.44 7.82 1.45
C ASN A 151 14.19 7.95 -0.08
N TYR A 152 13.02 7.53 -0.56
CA TYR A 152 12.75 7.57 -2.02
C TYR A 152 12.83 8.97 -2.62
N GLY A 153 12.37 9.99 -1.91
CA GLY A 153 12.42 11.36 -2.40
C GLY A 153 13.83 11.87 -2.68
N GLU A 154 14.81 11.52 -1.84
CA GLU A 154 16.22 11.83 -2.06
C GLU A 154 16.78 11.07 -3.26
N ILE A 155 16.57 9.74 -3.31
CA ILE A 155 17.06 8.88 -4.40
C ILE A 155 16.49 9.32 -5.76
N GLN A 156 15.23 9.73 -5.78
CA GLN A 156 14.56 10.20 -6.99
C GLN A 156 14.79 11.70 -7.27
N GLY A 157 15.52 12.41 -6.39
CA GLY A 157 15.97 13.78 -6.59
C GLY A 157 14.90 14.86 -6.41
N PHE A 158 13.80 14.59 -5.70
CA PHE A 158 12.78 15.59 -5.39
C PHE A 158 12.73 16.02 -3.92
N LYS A 159 13.61 15.45 -3.08
CA LYS A 159 13.78 15.80 -1.66
C LYS A 159 15.25 16.06 -1.35
N PRO A 160 15.55 16.86 -0.32
CA PRO A 160 16.91 16.98 0.20
C PRO A 160 17.36 15.66 0.87
N ALA A 161 18.64 15.62 1.26
CA ALA A 161 19.18 14.52 2.05
C ALA A 161 18.35 14.28 3.33
N PRO A 162 18.15 13.02 3.75
CA PRO A 162 17.41 12.65 4.95
C PRO A 162 17.95 13.28 6.24
N GLU A 163 17.05 13.69 7.13
CA GLU A 163 17.38 14.11 8.51
C GLU A 163 17.20 12.96 9.52
N VAL A 164 16.49 11.89 9.11
CA VAL A 164 16.20 10.71 9.94
C VAL A 164 16.52 9.43 9.18
N GLY A 165 16.58 8.30 9.88
CA GLY A 165 16.74 7.00 9.25
C GLY A 165 15.50 6.57 8.45
N ALA A 166 15.62 5.46 7.71
CA ALA A 166 14.49 4.81 7.06
C ALA A 166 13.67 4.07 8.13
N PHE A 167 12.75 4.78 8.76
CA PHE A 167 12.03 4.32 9.94
C PHE A 167 10.58 3.93 9.62
N VAL A 168 10.02 3.15 10.53
CA VAL A 168 8.56 2.92 10.64
C VAL A 168 8.07 3.66 11.87
N TYR A 169 7.01 4.44 11.71
CA TYR A 169 6.47 5.28 12.77
C TYR A 169 5.08 4.83 13.19
N ARG A 170 4.76 5.10 14.45
CA ARG A 170 3.42 5.12 15.02
C ARG A 170 3.12 6.52 15.55
N HIS A 171 2.03 7.10 15.08
CA HIS A 171 1.50 8.37 15.57
C HIS A 171 0.17 8.15 16.30
N ASP A 172 0.06 8.71 17.49
CA ASP A 172 -1.17 8.75 18.29
C ASP A 172 -1.80 10.14 18.14
N PRO A 173 -2.84 10.31 17.32
CA PRO A 173 -3.39 11.62 17.04
C PRO A 173 -4.13 12.26 18.24
N VAL A 174 -4.53 11.46 19.22
CA VAL A 174 -5.17 11.95 20.44
C VAL A 174 -4.16 12.58 21.40
N LYS A 175 -2.98 11.97 21.48
CA LYS A 175 -1.88 12.44 22.36
C LYS A 175 -0.93 13.40 21.65
N GLY A 176 -0.94 13.44 20.31
CA GLY A 176 0.05 14.15 19.52
C GLY A 176 1.46 13.51 19.63
N GLU A 177 1.56 12.21 19.93
CA GLU A 177 2.82 11.51 20.16
C GLU A 177 3.21 10.68 18.94
N THR A 178 4.43 10.90 18.44
CA THR A 178 5.05 10.09 17.37
C THR A 178 6.24 9.32 17.91
N SER A 179 6.28 8.03 17.65
CA SER A 179 7.39 7.14 18.02
C SER A 179 7.89 6.33 16.84
N VAL A 180 9.20 6.10 16.78
CA VAL A 180 9.78 5.08 15.90
C VAL A 180 9.45 3.71 16.52
N VAL A 181 8.90 2.81 15.71
CA VAL A 181 8.54 1.45 16.13
C VAL A 181 9.44 0.39 15.51
N ALA A 182 10.08 0.70 14.36
CA ALA A 182 11.14 -0.11 13.77
C ALA A 182 12.14 0.77 13.02
N ASP A 183 13.44 0.39 13.07
CA ASP A 183 14.58 1.12 12.50
C ASP A 183 15.56 0.22 11.74
N SER A 184 15.21 -1.06 11.55
CA SER A 184 16.09 -2.11 11.02
C SER A 184 15.81 -2.44 9.54
N PHE A 185 15.16 -1.54 8.81
CA PHE A 185 14.86 -1.69 7.39
C PHE A 185 15.87 -0.95 6.51
N ASN A 186 16.07 -1.48 5.30
CA ASN A 186 16.80 -0.76 4.26
C ASN A 186 15.87 0.27 3.58
N LYS A 187 14.69 -0.20 3.12
CA LYS A 187 13.63 0.62 2.52
C LYS A 187 12.26 0.08 2.95
N PRO A 188 11.76 0.46 4.14
CA PRO A 188 10.44 0.06 4.55
C PRO A 188 9.41 0.63 3.58
N ASN A 189 8.48 -0.21 3.09
CA ASN A 189 7.53 0.17 2.06
C ASN A 189 6.10 -0.15 2.51
N GLY A 190 5.40 -1.10 1.91
CA GLY A 190 4.06 -1.48 2.30
C GLY A 190 3.99 -2.04 3.74
N LEU A 191 2.87 -1.79 4.41
CA LEU A 191 2.62 -2.36 5.73
C LEU A 191 1.13 -2.76 5.88
N ALA A 192 0.88 -3.82 6.65
CA ALA A 192 -0.48 -4.30 6.91
C ALA A 192 -0.56 -5.05 8.24
N PHE A 193 -1.67 -4.87 8.96
CA PHE A 193 -1.97 -5.65 10.16
C PHE A 193 -2.61 -7.00 9.82
N SER A 194 -2.38 -8.01 10.68
CA SER A 194 -3.20 -9.22 10.72
C SER A 194 -4.67 -8.86 11.03
N PRO A 195 -5.65 -9.74 10.69
CA PRO A 195 -7.07 -9.45 10.93
C PRO A 195 -7.40 -9.12 12.40
N ASP A 196 -6.67 -9.69 13.35
CA ASP A 196 -6.81 -9.45 14.80
C ASP A 196 -5.89 -8.33 15.32
N GLU A 197 -5.14 -7.69 14.42
CA GLU A 197 -4.16 -6.65 14.72
C GLU A 197 -3.06 -7.06 15.72
N SER A 198 -2.80 -8.35 15.86
CA SER A 198 -1.74 -8.86 16.74
C SER A 198 -0.36 -8.89 16.08
N VAL A 199 -0.32 -8.87 14.74
CA VAL A 199 0.91 -8.89 13.94
C VAL A 199 0.89 -7.72 12.95
N LEU A 200 2.05 -7.07 12.78
CA LEU A 200 2.30 -6.11 11.70
C LEU A 200 3.28 -6.72 10.70
N TYR A 201 2.89 -6.78 9.45
CA TYR A 201 3.75 -7.14 8.32
C TYR A 201 4.27 -5.89 7.64
N ILE A 202 5.56 -5.88 7.28
CA ILE A 202 6.21 -4.74 6.62
C ILE A 202 7.09 -5.28 5.50
N THR A 203 6.98 -4.70 4.31
CA THR A 203 7.86 -5.03 3.17
C THR A 203 9.16 -4.24 3.25
N ASP A 204 10.27 -4.86 2.85
CA ASP A 204 11.56 -4.18 2.64
C ASP A 204 11.97 -4.29 1.17
N THR A 205 11.94 -3.17 0.49
CA THR A 205 12.25 -3.04 -0.94
C THR A 205 13.73 -2.73 -1.19
N GLY A 206 14.59 -3.04 -0.21
CA GLY A 206 16.01 -2.66 -0.20
C GLY A 206 16.81 -3.09 -1.41
N ALA A 207 16.42 -4.17 -2.12
CA ALA A 207 17.10 -4.59 -3.35
C ALA A 207 16.94 -3.57 -4.49
N ASN A 208 15.96 -2.68 -4.45
CA ASN A 208 15.79 -1.56 -5.39
C ASN A 208 16.39 -0.28 -4.80
N GLN A 209 17.63 0.05 -5.14
CA GLN A 209 18.36 1.21 -4.63
C GLN A 209 18.17 2.48 -5.47
N ALA A 210 17.76 2.34 -6.72
CA ALA A 210 17.43 3.41 -7.66
C ALA A 210 16.52 2.84 -8.76
N PRO A 211 15.75 3.67 -9.49
CA PRO A 211 14.89 3.19 -10.57
C PRO A 211 15.64 2.28 -11.54
N GLY A 212 15.10 1.07 -11.77
CA GLY A 212 15.68 0.06 -12.66
C GLY A 212 16.86 -0.73 -12.10
N THR A 213 17.23 -0.57 -10.83
CA THR A 213 18.28 -1.38 -10.20
C THR A 213 17.71 -2.54 -9.40
N TYR A 214 18.49 -3.63 -9.30
CA TYR A 214 18.16 -4.76 -8.45
C TYR A 214 19.43 -5.39 -7.88
N PHE A 215 19.58 -5.36 -6.56
CA PHE A 215 20.73 -5.89 -5.83
C PHE A 215 20.29 -7.10 -5.00
N VAL A 216 20.48 -8.30 -5.53
CA VAL A 216 20.02 -9.56 -4.93
C VAL A 216 20.53 -9.81 -3.49
N GLY A 217 21.63 -9.20 -3.10
CA GLY A 217 22.19 -9.29 -1.75
C GLY A 217 21.55 -8.34 -0.73
N LEU A 218 20.62 -7.49 -1.16
CA LEU A 218 19.90 -6.57 -0.29
C LEU A 218 18.47 -7.08 -0.01
N PRO A 219 17.79 -6.55 1.02
CA PRO A 219 16.44 -6.97 1.39
C PRO A 219 15.45 -6.91 0.23
N HIS A 220 14.71 -8.00 0.02
CA HIS A 220 13.55 -8.10 -0.87
C HIS A 220 12.53 -9.06 -0.25
N HIS A 221 12.05 -8.71 0.95
CA HIS A 221 11.31 -9.63 1.80
C HIS A 221 10.21 -8.94 2.59
N VAL A 222 9.33 -9.72 3.15
CA VAL A 222 8.34 -9.31 4.15
C VAL A 222 8.86 -9.71 5.52
N ARG A 223 8.79 -8.80 6.49
CA ARG A 223 9.06 -9.06 7.90
C ARG A 223 7.76 -9.00 8.71
N ALA A 224 7.66 -9.82 9.72
CA ALA A 224 6.54 -9.84 10.64
C ALA A 224 6.98 -9.50 12.06
N PHE A 225 6.15 -8.74 12.76
CA PHE A 225 6.37 -8.28 14.14
C PHE A 225 5.13 -8.53 14.97
N ASP A 226 5.28 -9.05 16.16
CA ASP A 226 4.19 -9.10 17.13
C ASP A 226 3.98 -7.72 17.76
N ILE A 227 2.72 -7.34 17.96
CA ILE A 227 2.35 -6.07 18.57
C ILE A 227 2.15 -6.30 20.07
N ALA A 228 3.00 -5.67 20.86
CA ALA A 228 2.92 -5.67 22.31
C ALA A 228 2.31 -4.35 22.82
N ASP A 229 1.41 -4.46 23.81
CA ASP A 229 0.75 -3.31 24.45
C ASP A 229 0.08 -2.34 23.46
N GLY A 230 -0.31 -2.85 22.27
CA GLY A 230 -0.92 -2.08 21.20
C GLY A 230 -0.02 -1.05 20.50
N ARG A 231 1.30 -1.02 20.82
CA ARG A 231 2.19 0.05 20.33
C ARG A 231 3.65 -0.33 20.10
N HIS A 232 4.15 -1.40 20.68
CA HIS A 232 5.54 -1.81 20.51
C HIS A 232 5.63 -3.02 19.58
N LEU A 233 6.62 -3.02 18.69
CA LEU A 233 6.95 -4.17 17.86
C LEU A 233 7.96 -5.06 18.57
N ARG A 234 7.72 -6.37 18.57
CA ARG A 234 8.58 -7.42 19.13
C ARG A 234 8.65 -8.61 18.19
N ASN A 235 9.54 -9.55 18.50
CA ASN A 235 9.69 -10.81 17.79
C ASN A 235 9.84 -10.62 16.28
N ASP A 236 10.70 -9.68 15.92
CA ASP A 236 11.07 -9.42 14.53
C ASP A 236 11.56 -10.69 13.83
N ARG A 237 10.90 -11.07 12.73
CA ARG A 237 11.20 -12.29 11.97
C ARG A 237 11.02 -12.11 10.49
N LEU A 238 11.85 -12.81 9.72
CA LEU A 238 11.62 -12.99 8.30
C LEU A 238 10.30 -13.78 8.13
N PHE A 239 9.34 -13.18 7.42
CA PHE A 239 8.10 -13.87 7.07
C PHE A 239 8.22 -14.59 5.73
N ALA A 240 8.59 -13.86 4.67
CA ALA A 240 8.74 -14.43 3.33
C ALA A 240 9.77 -13.65 2.51
N VAL A 241 10.50 -14.33 1.65
CA VAL A 241 11.33 -13.71 0.60
C VAL A 241 10.48 -13.61 -0.66
N VAL A 242 10.43 -12.43 -1.29
CA VAL A 242 9.72 -12.19 -2.53
C VAL A 242 10.67 -12.30 -3.71
N SER A 243 10.34 -13.14 -4.67
CA SER A 243 11.13 -13.35 -5.88
C SER A 243 10.23 -13.87 -7.02
N PRO A 244 10.41 -13.39 -8.27
CA PRO A 244 11.36 -12.35 -8.70
C PRO A 244 10.93 -10.94 -8.25
N GLY A 245 11.88 -10.01 -8.25
CA GLY A 245 11.65 -8.61 -7.94
C GLY A 245 11.66 -8.30 -6.45
N VAL A 246 10.91 -7.29 -6.05
CA VAL A 246 10.83 -6.77 -4.68
C VAL A 246 9.37 -6.69 -4.25
N PRO A 247 9.08 -6.82 -2.95
CA PRO A 247 7.74 -6.52 -2.43
C PRO A 247 7.58 -5.00 -2.33
N ASP A 248 6.37 -4.51 -2.64
CA ASP A 248 5.96 -3.11 -2.53
C ASP A 248 4.67 -3.05 -1.70
N GLY A 249 3.50 -3.01 -2.34
CA GLY A 249 2.23 -3.10 -1.66
C GLY A 249 1.98 -4.44 -0.97
N ILE A 250 1.26 -4.41 0.15
CA ILE A 250 0.88 -5.59 0.95
C ILE A 250 -0.53 -5.43 1.49
N LYS A 251 -1.32 -6.50 1.43
CA LYS A 251 -2.66 -6.58 2.04
C LYS A 251 -2.90 -7.98 2.60
N LEU A 252 -3.91 -8.14 3.45
CA LEU A 252 -4.34 -9.43 3.99
C LEU A 252 -5.81 -9.68 3.69
N ASP A 253 -6.18 -10.97 3.61
CA ASP A 253 -7.57 -11.39 3.65
C ASP A 253 -8.01 -11.75 5.08
N GLY A 254 -9.32 -12.00 5.24
CA GLY A 254 -9.92 -12.33 6.53
C GLY A 254 -9.45 -13.66 7.14
N HIS A 255 -8.77 -14.51 6.37
CA HIS A 255 -8.14 -15.75 6.83
C HIS A 255 -6.67 -15.57 7.24
N GLY A 256 -6.12 -14.36 7.05
CA GLY A 256 -4.73 -14.03 7.36
C GLY A 256 -3.74 -14.42 6.27
N HIS A 257 -4.20 -14.78 5.07
CA HIS A 257 -3.27 -14.91 3.94
C HIS A 257 -2.67 -13.54 3.62
N VAL A 258 -1.36 -13.53 3.36
CA VAL A 258 -0.60 -12.31 3.06
C VAL A 258 -0.40 -12.20 1.56
N TYR A 259 -0.88 -11.10 0.99
CA TYR A 259 -0.72 -10.74 -0.41
C TYR A 259 0.36 -9.66 -0.52
N THR A 260 1.34 -9.83 -1.39
CA THR A 260 2.34 -8.81 -1.67
C THR A 260 2.68 -8.74 -3.16
N SER A 261 2.99 -7.55 -3.66
CA SER A 261 3.49 -7.40 -5.02
C SER A 261 4.84 -8.07 -5.20
N SER A 262 5.15 -8.44 -6.43
CA SER A 262 6.40 -9.03 -6.88
C SER A 262 6.77 -8.50 -8.27
N GLY A 263 7.88 -8.92 -8.83
CA GLY A 263 8.26 -8.56 -10.19
C GLY A 263 7.32 -9.08 -11.29
N THR A 264 6.45 -10.03 -10.99
CA THR A 264 5.57 -10.70 -11.96
C THR A 264 4.09 -10.62 -11.64
N GLY A 265 3.73 -10.27 -10.39
CA GLY A 265 2.34 -10.23 -9.99
C GLY A 265 2.14 -10.07 -8.48
N VAL A 266 1.01 -10.53 -7.99
CA VAL A 266 0.68 -10.55 -6.57
C VAL A 266 0.90 -11.96 -6.03
N GLN A 267 1.94 -12.13 -5.20
CA GLN A 267 2.21 -13.38 -4.49
C GLN A 267 1.33 -13.50 -3.26
N VAL A 268 0.81 -14.70 -3.01
CA VAL A 268 -0.08 -15.00 -1.90
C VAL A 268 0.55 -16.07 -1.02
N PHE A 269 0.66 -15.77 0.27
CA PHE A 269 1.29 -16.64 1.27
C PHE A 269 0.27 -17.08 2.33
N THR A 270 0.48 -18.26 2.91
CA THR A 270 -0.22 -18.67 4.12
C THR A 270 0.16 -17.76 5.31
N PRO A 271 -0.61 -17.77 6.41
CA PRO A 271 -0.20 -17.08 7.65
C PRO A 271 1.17 -17.51 8.19
N ASP A 272 1.64 -18.71 7.83
CA ASP A 272 2.95 -19.26 8.22
C ASP A 272 4.09 -18.88 7.27
N GLY A 273 3.80 -18.16 6.16
CA GLY A 273 4.79 -17.69 5.18
C GLY A 273 5.07 -18.65 4.01
N ASP A 274 4.27 -19.69 3.84
CA ASP A 274 4.38 -20.61 2.69
C ASP A 274 3.73 -19.99 1.45
N LEU A 275 4.45 -19.91 0.34
CA LEU A 275 3.93 -19.40 -0.94
C LEU A 275 2.87 -20.35 -1.52
N LEU A 276 1.64 -19.86 -1.65
CA LEU A 276 0.51 -20.59 -2.23
C LEU A 276 0.48 -20.47 -3.75
N GLY A 277 0.68 -19.28 -4.27
CA GLY A 277 0.59 -18.98 -5.69
C GLY A 277 0.79 -17.52 -6.01
N GLU A 278 0.58 -17.17 -7.27
CA GLU A 278 0.72 -15.81 -7.77
C GLU A 278 -0.40 -15.46 -8.76
N ILE A 279 -1.01 -14.30 -8.60
CA ILE A 279 -1.89 -13.69 -9.60
C ILE A 279 -1.00 -12.85 -10.50
N THR A 280 -0.88 -13.25 -11.79
CA THR A 280 0.00 -12.59 -12.75
C THR A 280 -0.48 -11.16 -13.04
N ALA A 281 0.33 -10.15 -12.74
CA ALA A 281 0.03 -8.74 -12.97
C ALA A 281 1.36 -7.98 -13.18
N PRO A 282 1.92 -7.99 -14.40
CA PRO A 282 3.22 -7.36 -14.66
C PRO A 282 3.21 -5.85 -14.36
N GLY A 283 4.22 -5.36 -13.63
CA GLY A 283 4.34 -3.96 -13.25
C GLY A 283 3.47 -3.56 -12.06
N VAL A 284 2.94 -4.54 -11.30
CA VAL A 284 2.18 -4.25 -10.09
C VAL A 284 3.06 -3.56 -9.04
N ALA A 285 2.59 -2.39 -8.56
CA ALA A 285 3.14 -1.73 -7.40
C ALA A 285 2.28 -2.02 -6.16
N ASN A 286 0.99 -1.71 -6.23
CA ASN A 286 0.09 -1.89 -5.10
C ASN A 286 -1.29 -2.40 -5.54
N PHE A 287 -2.11 -2.80 -4.60
CA PHE A 287 -3.45 -3.35 -4.82
C PHE A 287 -4.31 -3.18 -3.57
N THR A 288 -5.63 -3.32 -3.71
CA THR A 288 -6.57 -3.26 -2.59
C THR A 288 -7.74 -4.20 -2.81
N PHE A 289 -8.29 -4.72 -1.72
CA PHE A 289 -9.58 -5.37 -1.75
C PHE A 289 -10.70 -4.33 -1.85
N GLY A 290 -11.79 -4.70 -2.50
CA GLY A 290 -12.95 -3.84 -2.65
C GLY A 290 -14.12 -4.57 -3.30
N GLY A 291 -15.03 -3.80 -3.90
CA GLY A 291 -16.32 -4.30 -4.37
C GLY A 291 -17.36 -4.41 -3.24
N PRO A 292 -18.64 -4.63 -3.57
CA PRO A 292 -19.73 -4.67 -2.57
C PRO A 292 -19.54 -5.71 -1.48
N HIS A 293 -18.80 -6.79 -1.75
CA HIS A 293 -18.53 -7.88 -0.80
C HIS A 293 -17.07 -7.90 -0.31
N ASN A 294 -16.25 -6.91 -0.69
CA ASN A 294 -14.83 -6.86 -0.37
C ASN A 294 -14.04 -8.11 -0.83
N ASP A 295 -14.48 -8.72 -1.94
CA ASP A 295 -13.96 -9.96 -2.51
C ASP A 295 -13.30 -9.75 -3.90
N VAL A 296 -13.14 -8.50 -4.32
CA VAL A 296 -12.47 -8.14 -5.56
C VAL A 296 -11.15 -7.45 -5.26
N LEU A 297 -10.06 -7.98 -5.81
CA LEU A 297 -8.75 -7.36 -5.73
C LEU A 297 -8.56 -6.42 -6.92
N PHE A 298 -8.43 -5.12 -6.67
CA PHE A 298 -8.04 -4.11 -7.66
C PHE A 298 -6.51 -3.99 -7.64
N ILE A 299 -5.87 -4.25 -8.79
CA ILE A 299 -4.41 -4.34 -8.91
C ILE A 299 -3.92 -3.22 -9.81
N LEU A 300 -3.03 -2.36 -9.29
CA LEU A 300 -2.45 -1.23 -9.98
C LEU A 300 -1.09 -1.60 -10.58
N GLY A 301 -0.94 -1.43 -11.89
CA GLY A 301 0.28 -1.75 -12.62
C GLY A 301 0.71 -0.60 -13.52
N ASP A 302 1.10 0.54 -12.94
CA ASP A 302 1.62 1.76 -13.56
C ASP A 302 0.79 2.33 -14.73
N THR A 303 0.42 1.50 -15.69
CA THR A 303 -0.27 1.91 -16.92
C THR A 303 -1.71 1.40 -17.00
N ARG A 304 -2.17 0.61 -16.02
CA ARG A 304 -3.50 0.01 -16.02
C ARG A 304 -3.93 -0.49 -14.66
N ILE A 305 -5.21 -0.71 -14.52
CA ILE A 305 -5.82 -1.36 -13.36
C ILE A 305 -6.48 -2.65 -13.81
N TRP A 306 -6.20 -3.75 -13.12
CA TRP A 306 -6.94 -5.01 -13.23
C TRP A 306 -7.88 -5.19 -12.05
N GLN A 307 -8.85 -6.06 -12.23
CA GLN A 307 -9.75 -6.53 -11.18
C GLN A 307 -9.77 -8.06 -11.17
N ALA A 308 -9.74 -8.67 -9.99
CA ALA A 308 -9.73 -10.12 -9.84
C ALA A 308 -10.68 -10.52 -8.72
N LYS A 309 -11.71 -11.32 -9.04
CA LYS A 309 -12.63 -11.80 -8.01
C LYS A 309 -12.06 -13.01 -7.31
N LEU A 310 -12.06 -13.00 -5.98
CA LEU A 310 -11.57 -14.06 -5.12
C LEU A 310 -12.73 -14.72 -4.35
N GLN A 311 -12.47 -15.89 -3.76
CA GLN A 311 -13.41 -16.61 -2.88
C GLN A 311 -13.20 -16.25 -1.40
N VAL A 312 -12.37 -15.28 -1.14
CA VAL A 312 -12.05 -14.74 0.19
C VAL A 312 -12.30 -13.24 0.19
N THR A 313 -12.50 -12.67 1.36
CA THR A 313 -12.71 -11.22 1.54
C THR A 313 -11.47 -10.58 2.15
N GLY A 314 -11.14 -9.37 1.76
CA GLY A 314 -10.09 -8.59 2.40
C GLY A 314 -10.41 -8.27 3.86
N VAL A 315 -9.40 -7.94 4.64
CA VAL A 315 -9.61 -7.38 5.98
C VAL A 315 -10.35 -6.05 5.85
N LEU A 316 -11.46 -5.93 6.55
CA LEU A 316 -12.18 -4.66 6.61
C LEU A 316 -11.41 -3.72 7.55
N THR A 317 -10.87 -2.65 7.01
CA THR A 317 -10.41 -1.49 7.78
C THR A 317 -11.63 -0.66 8.17
N SER A 318 -12.39 -1.16 9.11
CA SER A 318 -13.61 -0.48 9.60
C SER A 318 -13.34 0.33 10.86
#